data_8b43237368ad93247a9fa5efdcb73b9e
#
_entry.id   8b43237368ad93247a9fa5efdcb73b9e
#
_cell.length_a   1.000
_cell.length_b   1.000
_cell.length_c   1.000
_cell.angle_alpha   90.00
_cell.angle_beta   90.00
_cell.angle_gamma   90.00
#
_symmetry.space_group_name_H-M   'P 1'
#
loop_
_entity.id
_entity.type
_entity.pdbx_description
1 polymer ?
#
loop_
_entity_poly.entity_id
_entity_poly.type
_entity_poly.pdbx_seq_one_letter_code
_entity_poly.pdbx_strand_id
1 'polypeptide(L)'
;MDASGNVNASGNLDLQGGGNFQGNLNVNGTLTKGGGSFRIDHPLDAANKYLSHSFVESPDMKNIYDGVVVLDKQGEAVVELPRWFSALNSDFRYRLTCVGGYAPVYIAEEIQNNRFKIAGGRPGLKVSWQVTGVRQDPYARDHRIQVEEEKPLGERGHYLYPEGYGQPPDKSIQYAHRPGAAERAARRD
;
A
#
# COMPACT_ATOMS: atom_id res chain seq x y z
N MET A 1 -15.68 29.24 8.33
CA MET A 1 -16.60 28.65 9.32
C MET A 1 -15.76 27.69 10.14
N ASP A 2 -15.55 27.99 11.40
CA ASP A 2 -14.90 27.08 12.32
C ASP A 2 -15.99 26.14 12.86
N ALA A 3 -16.09 24.94 12.32
CA ALA A 3 -17.09 23.97 12.72
C ALA A 3 -16.45 22.98 13.71
N SER A 4 -16.64 23.22 14.99
CA SER A 4 -16.35 22.26 16.06
C SER A 4 -17.46 21.19 16.12
N GLY A 5 -17.57 20.34 15.11
CA GLY A 5 -18.61 19.31 15.07
C GLY A 5 -18.66 18.57 13.73
N ASN A 6 -19.64 17.68 13.58
CA ASN A 6 -19.83 16.92 12.35
C ASN A 6 -20.43 17.79 11.24
N VAL A 7 -19.82 17.77 10.05
CA VAL A 7 -20.40 18.31 8.83
C VAL A 7 -21.12 17.21 8.09
N ASN A 8 -22.45 17.26 8.00
CA ASN A 8 -23.27 16.32 7.23
C ASN A 8 -23.70 17.00 5.92
N ALA A 9 -23.19 16.53 4.79
CA ALA A 9 -23.63 16.93 3.46
C ALA A 9 -24.37 15.77 2.80
N SER A 10 -25.61 15.97 2.37
CA SER A 10 -26.43 14.97 1.66
C SER A 10 -26.27 15.03 0.13
N GLY A 11 -25.38 15.86 -0.37
CA GLY A 11 -25.06 16.06 -1.79
C GLY A 11 -23.56 16.07 -2.05
N ASN A 12 -23.16 16.75 -3.13
CA ASN A 12 -21.75 16.88 -3.48
C ASN A 12 -21.06 17.91 -2.57
N LEU A 13 -19.82 17.62 -2.19
CA LEU A 13 -18.91 18.58 -1.58
C LEU A 13 -17.83 18.95 -2.61
N ASP A 14 -17.91 20.15 -3.19
CA ASP A 14 -16.91 20.69 -4.10
C ASP A 14 -15.94 21.61 -3.36
N LEU A 15 -14.66 21.24 -3.36
CA LEU A 15 -13.56 22.05 -2.83
C LEU A 15 -12.71 22.56 -4.01
N GLN A 16 -12.77 23.87 -4.29
CA GLN A 16 -11.97 24.50 -5.35
C GLN A 16 -10.50 24.71 -4.96
N GLY A 17 -10.10 24.21 -3.81
CA GLY A 17 -8.73 24.25 -3.29
C GLY A 17 -8.34 22.93 -2.66
N GLY A 18 -7.29 22.94 -1.85
CA GLY A 18 -6.87 21.76 -1.09
C GLY A 18 -7.69 21.56 0.18
N GLY A 19 -7.92 20.30 0.56
CA GLY A 19 -8.45 19.92 1.88
C GLY A 19 -7.35 19.22 2.69
N ASN A 20 -7.22 19.56 3.99
CA ASN A 20 -6.32 18.87 4.91
C ASN A 20 -7.11 18.03 5.90
N PHE A 21 -6.85 16.74 5.93
CA PHE A 21 -7.37 15.83 6.94
C PHE A 21 -6.22 15.47 7.90
N GLN A 22 -6.37 15.84 9.18
CA GLN A 22 -5.37 15.48 10.22
C GLN A 22 -5.62 14.10 10.83
N GLY A 23 -6.70 13.45 10.45
CA GLY A 23 -7.09 12.11 10.86
C GLY A 23 -7.37 11.21 9.66
N ASN A 24 -8.06 10.12 9.90
CA ASN A 24 -8.40 9.15 8.86
C ASN A 24 -9.49 9.70 7.92
N LEU A 25 -9.37 9.39 6.64
CA LEU A 25 -10.41 9.56 5.63
C LEU A 25 -10.97 8.20 5.24
N ASN A 26 -12.24 7.94 5.60
CA ASN A 26 -12.95 6.72 5.21
C ASN A 26 -13.86 7.00 4.01
N VAL A 27 -13.67 6.26 2.92
CA VAL A 27 -14.48 6.37 1.71
C VAL A 27 -15.17 5.03 1.46
N ASN A 28 -16.51 4.99 1.58
CA ASN A 28 -17.32 3.78 1.36
C ASN A 28 -17.70 3.57 -0.11
N GLY A 29 -17.12 4.29 -1.02
CA GLY A 29 -17.33 4.22 -2.46
C GLY A 29 -16.02 4.20 -3.21
N THR A 30 -16.05 4.58 -4.48
CA THR A 30 -14.85 4.69 -5.30
C THR A 30 -14.13 6.00 -5.00
N LEU A 31 -12.83 5.93 -4.71
CA LEU A 31 -11.93 7.07 -4.69
C LEU A 31 -11.21 7.21 -6.03
N THR A 32 -11.61 8.21 -6.82
CA THR A 32 -10.89 8.57 -8.05
C THR A 32 -9.94 9.72 -7.78
N LYS A 33 -8.68 9.56 -8.18
CA LYS A 33 -7.63 10.55 -7.97
C LYS A 33 -6.60 10.51 -9.09
N GLY A 34 -5.97 11.65 -9.40
CA GLY A 34 -4.90 11.74 -10.41
C GLY A 34 -3.59 11.11 -9.99
N GLY A 35 -3.40 10.81 -8.71
CA GLY A 35 -2.20 10.17 -8.16
C GLY A 35 -2.33 9.89 -6.68
N GLY A 36 -1.40 9.13 -6.12
CA GLY A 36 -1.36 8.85 -4.69
C GLY A 36 0.01 8.34 -4.26
N SER A 37 0.45 8.82 -3.10
CA SER A 37 1.69 8.40 -2.49
C SER A 37 1.57 8.44 -0.97
N PHE A 38 2.37 7.63 -0.28
CA PHE A 38 2.71 7.95 1.09
C PHE A 38 3.89 8.94 1.12
N ARG A 39 3.98 9.72 2.18
CA ARG A 39 5.11 10.59 2.46
C ARG A 39 5.48 10.44 3.93
N ILE A 40 6.74 10.14 4.19
CA ILE A 40 7.30 9.91 5.53
C ILE A 40 8.56 10.74 5.71
N ASP A 41 9.04 10.84 6.94
CA ASP A 41 10.39 11.34 7.22
C ASP A 41 11.42 10.39 6.62
N HIS A 42 12.46 10.95 6.00
CA HIS A 42 13.47 10.15 5.30
C HIS A 42 14.27 9.27 6.29
N PRO A 43 14.38 7.93 6.08
CA PRO A 43 14.95 7.01 7.06
C PRO A 43 16.42 7.27 7.45
N LEU A 44 17.16 8.02 6.61
CA LEU A 44 18.56 8.39 6.87
C LEU A 44 18.74 9.88 7.21
N ASP A 45 17.69 10.71 7.12
CA ASP A 45 17.78 12.17 7.33
C ASP A 45 16.38 12.73 7.67
N ALA A 46 15.80 12.22 8.74
CA ALA A 46 14.42 12.50 9.13
C ALA A 46 14.15 13.98 9.44
N ALA A 47 15.18 14.70 9.92
CA ALA A 47 15.04 16.11 10.26
C ALA A 47 14.95 17.05 9.05
N ASN A 48 15.47 16.65 7.88
CA ASN A 48 15.67 17.56 6.75
C ASN A 48 14.98 17.10 5.46
N LYS A 49 14.55 15.82 5.35
CA LYS A 49 14.06 15.26 4.09
C LYS A 49 12.80 14.42 4.26
N TYR A 50 11.97 14.46 3.23
CA TYR A 50 10.88 13.51 3.04
C TYR A 50 11.26 12.41 2.07
N LEU A 51 10.64 11.26 2.21
CA LEU A 51 10.65 10.17 1.25
C LEU A 51 9.21 9.84 0.85
N SER A 52 8.97 9.71 -0.46
CA SER A 52 7.64 9.38 -0.99
C SER A 52 7.72 8.21 -1.97
N HIS A 53 6.71 7.33 -1.89
CA HIS A 53 6.49 6.26 -2.86
C HIS A 53 5.01 6.19 -3.21
N SER A 54 4.71 5.67 -4.40
CA SER A 54 3.34 5.32 -4.78
C SER A 54 2.80 4.17 -3.92
N PHE A 55 1.48 4.04 -3.82
CA PHE A 55 0.86 2.94 -3.09
C PHE A 55 1.01 1.60 -3.82
N VAL A 56 1.19 0.54 -3.04
CA VAL A 56 1.04 -0.84 -3.46
C VAL A 56 -0.04 -1.46 -2.59
N GLU A 57 -1.09 -2.01 -3.20
CA GLU A 57 -2.14 -2.74 -2.47
C GLU A 57 -1.64 -4.15 -2.16
N SER A 58 -1.48 -4.45 -0.89
CA SER A 58 -0.93 -5.71 -0.38
C SER A 58 -1.33 -5.87 1.10
N PRO A 59 -1.46 -7.11 1.60
CA PRO A 59 -1.63 -7.36 3.04
C PRO A 59 -0.53 -6.74 3.90
N ASP A 60 0.69 -6.67 3.36
CA ASP A 60 1.80 -5.94 3.95
C ASP A 60 1.97 -4.57 3.29
N MET A 61 2.54 -3.61 4.01
CA MET A 61 2.97 -2.34 3.42
C MET A 61 4.21 -2.56 2.55
N LYS A 62 4.04 -2.97 1.29
CA LYS A 62 5.15 -3.29 0.38
C LYS A 62 5.57 -2.12 -0.47
N ASN A 63 6.86 -2.10 -0.78
CA ASN A 63 7.45 -1.31 -1.85
C ASN A 63 7.94 -2.24 -2.96
N ILE A 64 7.89 -1.78 -4.20
CA ILE A 64 8.38 -2.48 -5.39
C ILE A 64 9.48 -1.66 -6.04
N TYR A 65 10.59 -2.33 -6.37
CA TYR A 65 11.71 -1.78 -7.11
C TYR A 65 12.01 -2.71 -8.27
N ASP A 66 12.32 -2.18 -9.42
CA ASP A 66 12.64 -2.95 -10.60
C ASP A 66 13.69 -2.27 -11.48
N GLY A 67 14.18 -3.02 -12.45
CA GLY A 67 15.12 -2.52 -13.42
C GLY A 67 15.60 -3.60 -14.37
N VAL A 68 16.57 -3.23 -15.20
CA VAL A 68 17.20 -4.13 -16.15
C VAL A 68 18.71 -4.01 -16.02
N VAL A 69 19.41 -5.15 -16.01
CA VAL A 69 20.86 -5.22 -16.07
C VAL A 69 21.31 -6.04 -17.28
N VAL A 70 22.53 -5.77 -17.74
CA VAL A 70 23.22 -6.59 -18.74
C VAL A 70 24.32 -7.36 -18.03
N LEU A 71 24.32 -8.69 -18.18
CA LEU A 71 25.32 -9.53 -17.55
C LEU A 71 26.70 -9.32 -18.21
N ASP A 72 27.71 -9.33 -17.38
CA ASP A 72 29.09 -9.13 -17.75
C ASP A 72 29.73 -10.35 -18.45
N LYS A 73 31.05 -10.35 -18.62
CA LYS A 73 31.79 -11.44 -19.26
C LYS A 73 31.74 -12.76 -18.46
N GLN A 74 31.45 -12.69 -17.17
CA GLN A 74 31.28 -13.84 -16.26
C GLN A 74 29.84 -14.33 -16.24
N GLY A 75 28.90 -13.65 -16.91
CA GLY A 75 27.48 -13.95 -16.84
C GLY A 75 26.83 -13.49 -15.53
N GLU A 76 27.36 -12.43 -14.94
CA GLU A 76 26.97 -11.89 -13.65
C GLU A 76 26.64 -10.40 -13.74
N ALA A 77 25.90 -9.88 -12.77
CA ALA A 77 25.70 -8.45 -12.58
C ALA A 77 25.47 -8.10 -11.11
N VAL A 78 25.98 -6.96 -10.67
CA VAL A 78 25.65 -6.37 -9.38
C VAL A 78 24.59 -5.29 -9.63
N VAL A 79 23.51 -5.34 -8.86
CA VAL A 79 22.46 -4.33 -8.84
C VAL A 79 22.63 -3.46 -7.61
N GLU A 80 22.77 -2.16 -7.83
CA GLU A 80 22.80 -1.15 -6.76
C GLU A 80 21.40 -0.60 -6.53
N LEU A 81 20.97 -0.57 -5.28
CA LEU A 81 19.71 -0.01 -4.82
C LEU A 81 19.95 1.35 -4.16
N PRO A 82 18.91 2.17 -3.97
CA PRO A 82 19.04 3.44 -3.27
C PRO A 82 19.68 3.27 -1.88
N ARG A 83 20.50 4.24 -1.46
CA ARG A 83 21.20 4.18 -0.15
C ARG A 83 20.28 3.96 1.05
N TRP A 84 19.05 4.44 0.97
CA TRP A 84 18.04 4.32 2.00
C TRP A 84 17.22 3.02 1.91
N PHE A 85 17.48 2.16 0.91
CA PHE A 85 16.64 0.98 0.62
C PHE A 85 16.51 0.05 1.84
N SER A 86 17.63 -0.39 2.42
CA SER A 86 17.62 -1.30 3.56
C SER A 86 17.17 -0.64 4.89
N ALA A 87 17.24 0.70 4.96
CA ALA A 87 16.68 1.43 6.10
C ALA A 87 15.15 1.51 6.04
N LEU A 88 14.58 1.53 4.83
CA LEU A 88 13.13 1.59 4.60
C LEU A 88 12.48 0.20 4.54
N ASN A 89 13.19 -0.83 4.06
CA ASN A 89 12.63 -2.11 3.70
C ASN A 89 13.31 -3.27 4.40
N SER A 90 12.53 -4.33 4.63
CA SER A 90 12.95 -5.64 5.12
C SER A 90 12.25 -6.75 4.33
N ASP A 91 12.55 -7.99 4.63
CA ASP A 91 11.85 -9.17 4.09
C ASP A 91 11.76 -9.18 2.57
N PHE A 92 12.93 -9.20 1.93
CA PHE A 92 13.06 -9.05 0.48
C PHE A 92 12.58 -10.28 -0.30
N ARG A 93 11.94 -10.02 -1.46
CA ARG A 93 11.59 -11.06 -2.45
C ARG A 93 12.12 -10.61 -3.81
N TYR A 94 12.60 -11.56 -4.58
CA TYR A 94 13.25 -11.33 -5.87
C TYR A 94 12.48 -12.00 -7.00
N ARG A 95 12.46 -11.35 -8.15
CA ARG A 95 12.06 -11.92 -9.43
C ARG A 95 13.11 -11.60 -10.47
N LEU A 96 13.49 -12.61 -11.28
CA LEU A 96 14.41 -12.46 -12.39
C LEU A 96 13.75 -13.00 -13.66
N THR A 97 13.88 -12.25 -14.75
CA THR A 97 13.36 -12.63 -16.07
C THR A 97 14.43 -12.36 -17.12
N CYS A 98 14.88 -13.39 -17.82
CA CYS A 98 15.79 -13.25 -18.96
C CYS A 98 15.08 -12.59 -20.12
N VAL A 99 15.72 -11.63 -20.79
CA VAL A 99 15.19 -10.91 -21.96
C VAL A 99 16.06 -11.26 -23.18
N GLY A 100 15.41 -11.81 -24.22
CA GLY A 100 16.09 -12.17 -25.47
C GLY A 100 16.76 -13.55 -25.45
N GLY A 101 16.50 -14.41 -24.46
CA GLY A 101 16.96 -15.78 -24.42
C GLY A 101 16.88 -16.38 -23.02
N TYR A 102 17.03 -17.69 -22.93
CA TYR A 102 17.02 -18.42 -21.67
C TYR A 102 18.42 -18.54 -21.05
N ALA A 103 18.47 -18.43 -19.72
CA ALA A 103 19.59 -18.84 -18.88
C ALA A 103 19.08 -19.17 -17.46
N PRO A 104 19.75 -20.04 -16.69
CA PRO A 104 19.38 -20.37 -15.32
C PRO A 104 19.86 -19.28 -14.33
N VAL A 105 19.44 -18.03 -14.54
CA VAL A 105 19.84 -16.92 -13.66
C VAL A 105 19.26 -17.09 -12.27
N TYR A 106 20.04 -16.71 -11.26
CA TYR A 106 19.66 -16.77 -9.85
C TYR A 106 20.28 -15.62 -9.06
N ILE A 107 19.77 -15.40 -7.85
CA ILE A 107 20.36 -14.47 -6.88
C ILE A 107 21.57 -15.13 -6.26
N ALA A 108 22.76 -14.70 -6.63
CA ALA A 108 24.03 -15.24 -6.12
C ALA A 108 24.39 -14.64 -4.75
N GLU A 109 24.05 -13.39 -4.53
CA GLU A 109 24.17 -12.72 -3.23
C GLU A 109 22.89 -11.96 -2.95
N GLU A 110 22.28 -12.20 -1.79
CA GLU A 110 21.12 -11.46 -1.33
C GLU A 110 21.48 -10.01 -0.98
N ILE A 111 20.47 -9.17 -0.77
CA ILE A 111 20.69 -7.76 -0.47
C ILE A 111 21.52 -7.57 0.80
N GLN A 112 22.72 -7.02 0.62
CA GLN A 112 23.59 -6.50 1.68
C GLN A 112 24.14 -5.16 1.25
N ASN A 113 24.16 -4.19 2.16
CA ASN A 113 24.64 -2.84 1.86
C ASN A 113 23.96 -2.20 0.62
N ASN A 114 22.64 -2.40 0.49
CA ASN A 114 21.81 -1.91 -0.62
C ASN A 114 22.26 -2.40 -2.01
N ARG A 115 22.79 -3.60 -2.13
CA ARG A 115 23.13 -4.23 -3.41
C ARG A 115 22.89 -5.72 -3.35
N PHE A 116 22.67 -6.34 -4.50
CA PHE A 116 22.56 -7.78 -4.66
C PHE A 116 23.24 -8.23 -5.95
N LYS A 117 23.56 -9.53 -6.07
CA LYS A 117 24.26 -10.09 -7.23
C LYS A 117 23.38 -11.11 -7.94
N ILE A 118 23.32 -10.99 -9.25
CA ILE A 118 22.71 -11.95 -10.17
C ILE A 118 23.84 -12.72 -10.84
N ALA A 119 23.71 -14.06 -10.97
CA ALA A 119 24.63 -14.92 -11.68
C ALA A 119 23.89 -16.01 -12.47
N GLY A 120 24.64 -16.90 -13.13
CA GLY A 120 24.11 -18.05 -13.88
C GLY A 120 23.68 -17.73 -15.32
N GLY A 121 23.99 -16.53 -15.80
CA GLY A 121 23.67 -16.15 -17.17
C GLY A 121 24.83 -16.32 -18.15
N ARG A 122 24.66 -15.74 -19.33
CA ARG A 122 25.69 -15.64 -20.37
C ARG A 122 26.07 -14.18 -20.61
N PRO A 123 27.29 -13.91 -21.08
CA PRO A 123 27.72 -12.54 -21.42
C PRO A 123 26.72 -11.83 -22.31
N GLY A 124 26.40 -10.59 -21.97
CA GLY A 124 25.51 -9.71 -22.73
C GLY A 124 24.01 -10.03 -22.60
N LEU A 125 23.60 -11.08 -21.86
CA LEU A 125 22.20 -11.35 -21.62
C LEU A 125 21.59 -10.24 -20.75
N LYS A 126 20.45 -9.73 -21.18
CA LYS A 126 19.64 -8.80 -20.39
C LYS A 126 18.79 -9.57 -19.37
N VAL A 127 18.78 -9.11 -18.13
CA VAL A 127 17.93 -9.64 -17.08
C VAL A 127 17.09 -8.50 -16.50
N SER A 128 15.78 -8.61 -16.61
CA SER A 128 14.83 -7.79 -15.87
C SER A 128 14.74 -8.34 -14.46
N TRP A 129 14.87 -7.48 -13.47
CA TRP A 129 14.79 -7.84 -12.07
C TRP A 129 13.70 -7.03 -11.37
N GLN A 130 13.10 -7.62 -10.37
CA GLN A 130 12.21 -6.95 -9.43
C GLN A 130 12.54 -7.38 -8.02
N VAL A 131 12.54 -6.42 -7.10
CA VAL A 131 12.66 -6.65 -5.66
C VAL A 131 11.45 -6.03 -4.98
N THR A 132 10.81 -6.78 -4.11
CA THR A 132 9.83 -6.25 -3.18
C THR A 132 10.40 -6.29 -1.77
N GLY A 133 10.05 -5.29 -0.95
CA GLY A 133 10.37 -5.25 0.47
C GLY A 133 9.19 -4.79 1.29
N VAL A 134 9.10 -5.25 2.51
CA VAL A 134 8.11 -4.79 3.49
C VAL A 134 8.66 -3.56 4.20
N ARG A 135 7.88 -2.49 4.25
CA ARG A 135 8.26 -1.26 4.94
C ARG A 135 8.57 -1.52 6.42
N GLN A 136 9.63 -0.89 6.92
CA GLN A 136 10.05 -0.98 8.31
C GLN A 136 10.36 0.38 8.95
N ASP A 137 9.96 1.48 8.31
CA ASP A 137 10.04 2.80 8.92
C ASP A 137 9.18 2.89 10.20
N PRO A 138 9.42 3.85 11.11
CA PRO A 138 8.70 3.94 12.37
C PRO A 138 7.18 4.00 12.18
N TYR A 139 6.69 4.79 11.22
CA TYR A 139 5.25 4.86 10.95
C TYR A 139 4.66 3.49 10.56
N ALA A 140 5.32 2.77 9.63
CA ALA A 140 4.85 1.48 9.19
C ALA A 140 4.92 0.39 10.27
N ARG A 141 5.85 0.51 11.23
CA ARG A 141 5.93 -0.41 12.39
C ARG A 141 4.77 -0.22 13.35
N ASP A 142 4.41 1.04 13.62
CA ASP A 142 3.37 1.39 14.58
C ASP A 142 1.95 1.29 14.00
N HIS A 143 1.81 1.34 12.66
CA HIS A 143 0.53 1.38 11.94
C HIS A 143 0.39 0.25 10.92
N ARG A 144 0.74 -0.98 11.30
CA ARG A 144 0.52 -2.15 10.45
C ARG A 144 -0.97 -2.30 10.13
N ILE A 145 -1.26 -2.59 8.86
CA ILE A 145 -2.62 -2.92 8.44
C ILE A 145 -3.02 -4.22 9.12
N GLN A 146 -4.12 -4.18 9.82
CA GLN A 146 -4.78 -5.38 10.31
C GLN A 146 -5.63 -5.93 9.15
N VAL A 147 -5.18 -7.04 8.56
CA VAL A 147 -5.79 -7.59 7.33
C VAL A 147 -7.19 -8.12 7.59
N GLU A 148 -7.40 -8.72 8.75
CA GLU A 148 -8.69 -9.22 9.20
C GLU A 148 -8.98 -8.66 10.57
N GLU A 149 -10.19 -8.10 10.74
CA GLU A 149 -10.66 -7.58 12.01
C GLU A 149 -12.13 -7.93 12.23
N GLU A 150 -12.46 -8.16 13.46
CA GLU A 150 -13.86 -8.34 13.86
C GLU A 150 -14.61 -7.02 13.74
N LYS A 151 -15.80 -7.05 13.13
CA LYS A 151 -16.66 -5.87 13.11
C LYS A 151 -17.04 -5.47 14.54
N PRO A 152 -17.07 -4.17 14.84
CA PRO A 152 -17.63 -3.66 16.08
C PRO A 152 -19.06 -4.20 16.31
N LEU A 153 -19.46 -4.36 17.54
CA LEU A 153 -20.78 -4.94 17.88
C LEU A 153 -21.93 -4.24 17.14
N GLY A 154 -21.90 -2.92 17.00
CA GLY A 154 -22.92 -2.15 16.29
C GLY A 154 -22.93 -2.32 14.76
N GLU A 155 -21.93 -2.95 14.18
CA GLU A 155 -21.81 -3.19 12.74
C GLU A 155 -21.99 -4.67 12.37
N ARG A 156 -22.01 -5.57 13.36
CA ARG A 156 -22.25 -7.00 13.11
C ARG A 156 -23.63 -7.22 12.52
N GLY A 157 -23.70 -8.05 11.46
CA GLY A 157 -24.93 -8.26 10.70
C GLY A 157 -25.26 -7.16 9.68
N HIS A 158 -24.36 -6.15 9.53
CA HIS A 158 -24.44 -5.12 8.50
C HIS A 158 -23.26 -5.23 7.54
N TYR A 159 -23.40 -4.68 6.33
CA TYR A 159 -22.49 -4.87 5.20
C TYR A 159 -22.06 -3.52 4.62
N LEU A 160 -20.85 -3.44 4.13
CA LEU A 160 -20.39 -2.28 3.33
C LEU A 160 -21.12 -2.24 1.98
N TYR A 161 -21.41 -3.40 1.39
CA TYR A 161 -22.13 -3.57 0.14
C TYR A 161 -23.15 -4.73 0.27
N PRO A 162 -24.33 -4.48 0.86
CA PRO A 162 -25.32 -5.52 1.16
C PRO A 162 -25.83 -6.24 -0.09
N GLU A 163 -26.07 -5.53 -1.19
CA GLU A 163 -26.62 -6.10 -2.41
C GLU A 163 -25.71 -7.19 -2.99
N GLY A 164 -24.39 -7.03 -2.89
CA GLY A 164 -23.40 -8.02 -3.32
C GLY A 164 -23.47 -9.34 -2.54
N TYR A 165 -24.08 -9.32 -1.35
CA TYR A 165 -24.31 -10.47 -0.50
C TYR A 165 -25.80 -10.91 -0.47
N GLY A 166 -26.60 -10.40 -1.41
CA GLY A 166 -28.05 -10.70 -1.47
C GLY A 166 -28.85 -10.16 -0.29
N GLN A 167 -28.33 -9.13 0.37
CA GLN A 167 -28.97 -8.51 1.52
C GLN A 167 -29.69 -7.22 1.14
N PRO A 168 -30.80 -6.85 1.82
CA PRO A 168 -31.52 -5.63 1.51
C PRO A 168 -30.70 -4.36 1.91
N PRO A 169 -30.98 -3.20 1.29
CA PRO A 169 -30.21 -1.94 1.53
C PRO A 169 -30.20 -1.46 2.97
N ASP A 170 -31.21 -1.80 3.77
CA ASP A 170 -31.28 -1.44 5.20
C ASP A 170 -30.30 -2.24 6.07
N LYS A 171 -29.63 -3.25 5.51
CA LYS A 171 -28.51 -3.95 6.12
C LYS A 171 -27.16 -3.28 5.84
N SER A 172 -27.12 -2.09 5.27
CA SER A 172 -25.85 -1.35 5.13
C SER A 172 -25.34 -0.82 6.46
N ILE A 173 -24.03 -0.75 6.65
CA ILE A 173 -23.38 -0.13 7.82
C ILE A 173 -23.81 1.34 7.94
N GLN A 174 -23.95 2.05 6.81
CA GLN A 174 -24.43 3.43 6.80
C GLN A 174 -25.84 3.57 7.37
N TYR A 175 -26.71 2.57 7.15
CA TYR A 175 -28.05 2.56 7.73
C TYR A 175 -28.01 2.34 9.24
N ALA A 176 -27.14 1.45 9.72
CA ALA A 176 -26.93 1.18 11.14
C ALA A 176 -26.47 2.43 11.91
N HIS A 177 -25.67 3.28 11.28
CA HIS A 177 -25.12 4.50 11.88
C HIS A 177 -26.07 5.73 11.77
N ARG A 178 -27.26 5.61 11.15
CA ARG A 178 -28.22 6.71 11.10
C ARG A 178 -28.82 6.99 12.48
N PRO A 179 -28.99 8.26 12.87
CA PRO A 179 -29.69 8.60 14.09
C PRO A 179 -31.08 7.92 14.18
N GLY A 180 -31.36 7.26 15.29
CA GLY A 180 -32.62 6.51 15.50
C GLY A 180 -32.71 5.16 14.79
N ALA A 181 -31.61 4.59 14.28
CA ALA A 181 -31.61 3.26 13.64
C ALA A 181 -32.02 2.16 14.62
N ALA A 182 -31.52 2.19 15.85
CA ALA A 182 -31.85 1.24 16.89
C ALA A 182 -33.34 1.25 17.28
N GLU A 183 -33.97 2.45 17.37
CA GLU A 183 -35.39 2.59 17.64
C GLU A 183 -36.28 2.07 16.51
N ARG A 184 -35.82 2.23 15.26
CA ARG A 184 -36.54 1.68 14.10
C ARG A 184 -36.42 0.19 13.96
N ALA A 185 -35.32 -0.42 14.38
CA ALA A 185 -35.13 -1.86 14.43
C ALA A 185 -36.08 -2.49 15.48
N ALA A 186 -36.16 -1.92 16.69
CA ALA A 186 -37.00 -2.39 17.77
C ALA A 186 -38.51 -2.29 17.51
N ARG A 187 -38.96 -1.52 16.51
CA ARG A 187 -40.40 -1.42 16.13
C ARG A 187 -40.82 -2.41 15.03
N ARG A 188 -39.89 -3.22 14.50
CA ARG A 188 -40.14 -4.18 13.42
C ARG A 188 -40.25 -5.63 13.93
N ASP A 189 -39.89 -5.87 15.17
CA ASP A 189 -40.11 -7.11 15.93
C ASP A 189 -41.42 -7.00 16.72
#